data_2796c6f393be30369d36a57ba11c6980
#
_entry.id   2796c6f393be30369d36a57ba11c6980
#
_cell.length_a   1.000
_cell.length_b   1.000
_cell.length_c   1.000
_cell.angle_alpha   90.00
_cell.angle_beta   90.00
_cell.angle_gamma   90.00
#
_symmetry.space_group_name_H-M   'P 1'
#
loop_
_entity.id
_entity.type
_entity.pdbx_description
1 polymer ?
#
loop_
_entity_poly.entity_id
_entity_poly.type
_entity_poly.pdbx_seq_one_letter_code
_entity_poly.pdbx_strand_id
1 'polypeptide(L)'
;MPTNSQILIDGFISDEFSKQAEYSSKGDYFELLASSRYMAPYDLDDDEIAEGLIGGSRDGGCDAIYIFANNNFLSEDVQIKDYINRGSRVEIVILQTKVSKSFKEDVFLKWKDTCNDLLTFGINLNEFNDKYSERVIDTFRRIREAIQAAAMAGTKSE
;
A
#
# COMPACT_ATOMS: atom_id res chain seq x y z
N MET A 1 -21.97 -20.03 8.09
CA MET A 1 -21.98 -20.51 6.70
C MET A 1 -21.62 -19.35 5.79
N PRO A 2 -20.88 -19.57 4.68
CA PRO A 2 -20.66 -18.51 3.71
C PRO A 2 -21.97 -18.09 3.05
N THR A 3 -22.10 -16.81 2.72
CA THR A 3 -23.23 -16.31 1.93
C THR A 3 -23.10 -16.75 0.48
N ASN A 4 -24.19 -16.71 -0.29
CA ASN A 4 -24.15 -17.02 -1.72
C ASN A 4 -23.16 -16.11 -2.47
N SER A 5 -23.08 -14.83 -2.12
CA SER A 5 -22.13 -13.88 -2.71
C SER A 5 -20.69 -14.29 -2.41
N GLN A 6 -20.38 -14.74 -1.19
CA GLN A 6 -19.04 -15.23 -0.85
C GLN A 6 -18.66 -16.48 -1.65
N ILE A 7 -19.60 -17.42 -1.84
CA ILE A 7 -19.37 -18.63 -2.64
C ILE A 7 -19.06 -18.26 -4.11
N LEU A 8 -19.82 -17.31 -4.67
CA LEU A 8 -19.63 -16.87 -6.06
C LEU A 8 -18.30 -16.14 -6.24
N ILE A 9 -17.93 -15.26 -5.30
CA ILE A 9 -16.64 -14.54 -5.32
C ILE A 9 -15.48 -15.51 -5.16
N ASP A 10 -15.56 -16.46 -4.22
CA ASP A 10 -14.54 -17.49 -4.02
C ASP A 10 -14.36 -18.40 -5.26
N GLY A 11 -15.47 -18.74 -5.92
CA GLY A 11 -15.47 -19.49 -7.17
C GLY A 11 -14.79 -18.71 -8.30
N PHE A 12 -15.16 -17.44 -8.47
CA PHE A 12 -14.56 -16.55 -9.46
C PHE A 12 -13.04 -16.39 -9.23
N ILE A 13 -12.62 -16.07 -8.00
CA ILE A 13 -11.19 -15.91 -7.68
C ILE A 13 -10.43 -17.20 -7.94
N SER A 14 -11.01 -18.37 -7.63
CA SER A 14 -10.36 -19.66 -7.86
C SER A 14 -10.22 -20.00 -9.33
N ASP A 15 -11.23 -19.68 -10.14
CA ASP A 15 -11.20 -19.88 -11.59
C ASP A 15 -10.17 -18.97 -12.25
N GLU A 16 -10.17 -17.68 -11.92
CA GLU A 16 -9.20 -16.72 -12.44
C GLU A 16 -7.77 -17.07 -12.00
N PHE A 17 -7.55 -17.39 -10.74
CA PHE A 17 -6.24 -17.82 -10.24
C PHE A 17 -5.71 -19.06 -11.00
N SER A 18 -6.58 -20.02 -11.34
CA SER A 18 -6.18 -21.20 -12.08
C SER A 18 -5.62 -20.91 -13.48
N LYS A 19 -5.94 -19.75 -14.03
CA LYS A 19 -5.46 -19.26 -15.35
C LYS A 19 -4.15 -18.48 -15.25
N GLN A 20 -3.73 -18.11 -14.03
CA GLN A 20 -2.55 -17.28 -13.77
C GLN A 20 -1.39 -18.14 -13.28
N ALA A 21 -0.40 -18.39 -14.15
CA ALA A 21 0.78 -19.19 -13.83
C ALA A 21 1.84 -18.43 -12.99
N GLU A 22 1.69 -17.11 -12.85
CA GLU A 22 2.71 -16.23 -12.25
C GLU A 22 2.62 -16.13 -10.72
N TYR A 23 1.45 -16.43 -10.14
CA TYR A 23 1.21 -16.24 -8.71
C TYR A 23 1.43 -17.51 -7.92
N SER A 24 2.22 -17.43 -6.85
CA SER A 24 2.57 -18.56 -5.99
C SER A 24 1.40 -19.06 -5.14
N SER A 25 0.46 -18.19 -4.82
CA SER A 25 -0.71 -18.52 -4.01
C SER A 25 -1.98 -17.76 -4.44
N LYS A 26 -3.13 -18.34 -4.10
CA LYS A 26 -4.44 -17.69 -4.27
C LYS A 26 -4.51 -16.38 -3.44
N GLY A 27 -3.78 -16.31 -2.31
CA GLY A 27 -3.70 -15.13 -1.47
C GLY A 27 -3.03 -13.97 -2.22
N ASP A 28 -1.85 -14.21 -2.80
CA ASP A 28 -1.09 -13.20 -3.55
C ASP A 28 -1.91 -12.69 -4.75
N TYR A 29 -2.57 -13.60 -5.46
CA TYR A 29 -3.46 -13.21 -6.56
C TYR A 29 -4.64 -12.36 -6.08
N PHE A 30 -5.21 -12.69 -4.91
CA PHE A 30 -6.31 -11.92 -4.33
C PHE A 30 -5.87 -10.50 -3.94
N GLU A 31 -4.66 -10.33 -3.40
CA GLU A 31 -4.10 -9.01 -3.06
C GLU A 31 -3.98 -8.14 -4.31
N LEU A 32 -3.45 -8.68 -5.41
CA LEU A 32 -3.40 -7.99 -6.69
C LEU A 32 -4.82 -7.62 -7.19
N LEU A 33 -5.72 -8.59 -7.23
CA LEU A 33 -7.09 -8.37 -7.73
C LEU A 33 -7.83 -7.31 -6.91
N ALA A 34 -7.73 -7.37 -5.59
CA ALA A 34 -8.35 -6.42 -4.69
C ALA A 34 -7.75 -5.01 -4.85
N SER A 35 -6.42 -4.93 -4.97
CA SER A 35 -5.69 -3.67 -5.21
C SER A 35 -6.09 -3.06 -6.55
N SER A 36 -6.09 -3.83 -7.63
CA SER A 36 -6.52 -3.36 -8.96
C SER A 36 -7.95 -2.82 -8.93
N ARG A 37 -8.85 -3.50 -8.24
CA ARG A 37 -10.25 -3.06 -8.12
C ARG A 37 -10.40 -1.78 -7.31
N TYR A 38 -9.68 -1.67 -6.19
CA TYR A 38 -9.72 -0.47 -5.35
C TYR A 38 -9.07 0.73 -6.07
N MET A 39 -7.95 0.49 -6.76
CA MET A 39 -7.17 1.53 -7.44
C MET A 39 -7.72 1.92 -8.83
N ALA A 40 -8.76 1.26 -9.34
CA ALA A 40 -9.35 1.58 -10.64
C ALA A 40 -9.67 3.08 -10.85
N PRO A 41 -10.14 3.87 -9.84
CA PRO A 41 -10.36 5.31 -9.99
C PRO A 41 -9.08 6.14 -10.17
N TYR A 42 -7.91 5.57 -9.90
CA TYR A 42 -6.61 6.26 -9.98
C TYR A 42 -5.93 6.10 -11.33
N ASP A 43 -6.50 5.30 -12.24
CA ASP A 43 -6.02 5.08 -13.61
C ASP A 43 -4.57 4.57 -13.68
N LEU A 44 -4.20 3.68 -12.75
CA LEU A 44 -2.89 3.03 -12.72
C LEU A 44 -2.85 1.87 -13.70
N ASP A 45 -1.70 1.68 -14.34
CA ASP A 45 -1.45 0.49 -15.15
C ASP A 45 -1.08 -0.74 -14.29
N ASP A 46 -0.95 -1.90 -14.93
CA ASP A 46 -0.69 -3.16 -14.23
C ASP A 46 0.66 -3.17 -13.50
N ASP A 47 1.68 -2.52 -14.06
CA ASP A 47 3.01 -2.41 -13.47
C ASP A 47 2.97 -1.49 -12.23
N GLU A 48 2.27 -0.36 -12.31
CA GLU A 48 2.05 0.56 -11.19
C GLU A 48 1.24 -0.09 -10.05
N ILE A 49 0.22 -0.89 -10.40
CA ILE A 49 -0.53 -1.68 -9.41
C ILE A 49 0.40 -2.69 -8.71
N ALA A 50 1.20 -3.42 -9.48
CA ALA A 50 2.14 -4.41 -8.93
C ALA A 50 3.23 -3.75 -8.06
N GLU A 51 3.70 -2.58 -8.45
CA GLU A 51 4.68 -1.81 -7.68
C GLU A 51 4.17 -1.43 -6.28
N GLY A 52 2.88 -1.13 -6.14
CA GLY A 52 2.28 -0.82 -4.84
C GLY A 52 2.13 -2.01 -3.89
N LEU A 53 2.21 -3.25 -4.38
CA LEU A 53 2.08 -4.44 -3.54
C LEU A 53 3.29 -4.60 -2.61
N ILE A 54 3.03 -4.85 -1.34
CA ILE A 54 4.08 -5.05 -0.33
C ILE A 54 4.56 -6.50 -0.33
N GLY A 55 3.63 -7.43 -0.27
CA GLY A 55 3.91 -8.88 -0.26
C GLY A 55 4.77 -9.38 0.91
N GLY A 56 4.77 -10.68 1.10
CA GLY A 56 5.68 -11.37 2.01
C GLY A 56 5.34 -11.26 3.48
N SER A 57 6.31 -11.60 4.32
CA SER A 57 6.19 -11.55 5.78
C SER A 57 6.66 -10.21 6.34
N ARG A 58 6.23 -9.87 7.54
CA ARG A 58 6.58 -8.61 8.23
C ARG A 58 6.09 -7.36 7.49
N ASP A 59 4.94 -7.48 6.86
CA ASP A 59 4.26 -6.43 6.10
C ASP A 59 3.62 -5.33 6.97
N GLY A 60 3.59 -5.53 8.29
CA GLY A 60 2.93 -4.60 9.21
C GLY A 60 1.40 -4.55 9.05
N GLY A 61 0.80 -5.50 8.33
CA GLY A 61 -0.62 -5.49 7.97
C GLY A 61 -0.92 -4.59 6.77
N CYS A 62 0.11 -4.26 5.97
CA CYS A 62 -0.04 -3.46 4.75
C CYS A 62 0.18 -4.37 3.55
N ASP A 63 -0.86 -4.76 2.84
CA ASP A 63 -0.76 -5.62 1.67
C ASP A 63 -0.39 -4.80 0.42
N ALA A 64 -0.85 -3.54 0.34
CA ALA A 64 -0.43 -2.60 -0.69
C ALA A 64 -0.35 -1.17 -0.16
N ILE A 65 0.58 -0.38 -0.70
CA ILE A 65 0.77 1.04 -0.36
C ILE A 65 1.04 1.82 -1.65
N TYR A 66 0.26 2.88 -1.87
CA TYR A 66 0.41 3.79 -3.02
C TYR A 66 0.57 5.22 -2.52
N ILE A 67 1.48 5.96 -3.12
CA ILE A 67 1.76 7.36 -2.77
C ILE A 67 1.47 8.23 -4.00
N PHE A 68 0.70 9.29 -3.82
CA PHE A 68 0.36 10.24 -4.87
C PHE A 68 0.74 11.66 -4.50
N ALA A 69 1.17 12.43 -5.47
CA ALA A 69 1.26 13.87 -5.38
C ALA A 69 0.44 14.50 -6.51
N ASN A 70 -0.55 15.33 -6.16
CA ASN A 70 -1.45 15.97 -7.12
C ASN A 70 -2.08 14.99 -8.12
N ASN A 71 -2.54 13.83 -7.63
CA ASN A 71 -3.08 12.69 -8.37
C ASN A 71 -2.08 11.93 -9.28
N ASN A 72 -0.78 12.27 -9.25
CA ASN A 72 0.24 11.48 -9.95
C ASN A 72 0.80 10.42 -8.99
N PHE A 73 0.86 9.18 -9.45
CA PHE A 73 1.51 8.11 -8.70
C PHE A 73 3.02 8.37 -8.61
N LEU A 74 3.55 8.22 -7.40
CA LEU A 74 4.98 8.39 -7.14
C LEU A 74 5.67 7.02 -7.16
N SER A 75 5.94 6.50 -8.35
CA SER A 75 6.68 5.25 -8.54
C SER A 75 8.08 5.31 -7.90
N GLU A 76 8.72 4.15 -7.71
CA GLU A 76 10.05 4.09 -7.10
C GLU A 76 11.11 4.84 -7.89
N ASP A 77 10.94 4.92 -9.19
CA ASP A 77 11.91 5.56 -10.11
C ASP A 77 11.86 7.09 -10.11
N VAL A 78 10.79 7.70 -9.59
CA VAL A 78 10.65 9.16 -9.63
C VAL A 78 11.25 9.85 -8.41
N GLN A 79 11.79 11.04 -8.64
CA GLN A 79 12.23 11.93 -7.57
C GLN A 79 11.02 12.67 -7.00
N ILE A 80 10.66 12.41 -5.76
CA ILE A 80 9.49 12.98 -5.09
C ILE A 80 9.44 14.50 -5.16
N LYS A 81 10.59 15.16 -5.00
CA LYS A 81 10.71 16.64 -5.05
C LYS A 81 10.26 17.26 -6.38
N ASP A 82 10.31 16.50 -7.47
CA ASP A 82 9.95 17.02 -8.81
C ASP A 82 8.41 17.08 -8.98
N TYR A 83 7.67 16.37 -8.15
CA TYR A 83 6.20 16.30 -8.16
C TYR A 83 5.54 17.17 -7.09
N ILE A 84 6.32 17.74 -6.17
CA ILE A 84 5.81 18.49 -5.03
C ILE A 84 6.22 19.95 -5.11
N ASN A 85 5.21 20.83 -5.11
CA ASN A 85 5.36 22.28 -5.07
C ASN A 85 4.45 22.88 -3.98
N ARG A 86 4.43 24.21 -3.89
CA ARG A 86 3.54 24.90 -2.94
C ARG A 86 2.07 24.58 -3.24
N GLY A 87 1.38 24.06 -2.24
CA GLY A 87 -0.03 23.67 -2.35
C GLY A 87 -0.25 22.26 -2.88
N SER A 88 0.80 21.49 -3.11
CA SER A 88 0.66 20.08 -3.49
C SER A 88 -0.09 19.29 -2.43
N ARG A 89 -1.00 18.43 -2.89
CA ARG A 89 -1.70 17.45 -2.09
C ARG A 89 -0.93 16.13 -2.17
N VAL A 90 -0.52 15.61 -1.02
CA VAL A 90 0.00 14.24 -0.90
C VAL A 90 -1.14 13.35 -0.42
N GLU A 91 -1.35 12.25 -1.11
CA GLU A 91 -2.32 11.22 -0.75
C GLU A 91 -1.60 9.89 -0.60
N ILE A 92 -1.90 9.17 0.47
CA ILE A 92 -1.33 7.86 0.78
C ILE A 92 -2.48 6.88 0.90
N VAL A 93 -2.47 5.85 0.08
CA VAL A 93 -3.46 4.77 0.11
C VAL A 93 -2.77 3.53 0.66
N ILE A 94 -3.24 3.04 1.81
CA ILE A 94 -2.74 1.80 2.42
C ILE A 94 -3.90 0.80 2.40
N LEU A 95 -3.69 -0.32 1.74
CA LEU A 95 -4.68 -1.37 1.61
C LEU A 95 -4.28 -2.56 2.49
N GLN A 96 -5.30 -3.14 3.11
CA GLN A 96 -5.23 -4.46 3.68
C GLN A 96 -6.36 -5.30 3.13
N THR A 97 -6.01 -6.44 2.60
CA THR A 97 -6.91 -7.39 1.97
C THR A 97 -6.97 -8.66 2.80
N LYS A 98 -8.05 -9.38 2.73
CA LYS A 98 -8.15 -10.67 3.42
C LYS A 98 -9.13 -11.62 2.76
N VAL A 99 -8.63 -12.78 2.39
CA VAL A 99 -9.46 -13.92 1.98
C VAL A 99 -10.06 -14.58 3.22
N SER A 100 -10.99 -13.91 3.89
CA SER A 100 -11.68 -14.47 5.06
C SER A 100 -13.07 -13.89 5.21
N LYS A 101 -13.91 -14.60 5.99
CA LYS A 101 -15.32 -14.23 6.24
C LYS A 101 -15.49 -12.98 7.11
N SER A 102 -14.45 -12.54 7.82
CA SER A 102 -14.50 -11.38 8.70
C SER A 102 -13.11 -10.80 8.95
N PHE A 103 -13.05 -9.48 9.10
CA PHE A 103 -11.88 -8.84 9.67
C PHE A 103 -11.86 -9.05 11.19
N LYS A 104 -10.68 -9.37 11.70
CA LYS A 104 -10.46 -9.48 13.14
C LYS A 104 -9.88 -8.16 13.65
N GLU A 105 -10.16 -7.83 14.90
CA GLU A 105 -9.66 -6.63 15.55
C GLU A 105 -8.12 -6.56 15.60
N ASP A 106 -7.45 -7.71 15.77
CA ASP A 106 -5.99 -7.83 15.79
C ASP A 106 -5.34 -7.34 14.49
N VAL A 107 -6.00 -7.51 13.37
CA VAL A 107 -5.55 -7.05 12.05
C VAL A 107 -5.51 -5.52 12.00
N PHE A 108 -6.58 -4.87 12.47
CA PHE A 108 -6.64 -3.41 12.53
C PHE A 108 -5.63 -2.83 13.53
N LEU A 109 -5.44 -3.48 14.66
CA LEU A 109 -4.44 -3.07 15.66
C LEU A 109 -3.03 -3.15 15.09
N LYS A 110 -2.68 -4.22 14.38
CA LYS A 110 -1.39 -4.38 13.72
C LYS A 110 -1.11 -3.25 12.74
N TRP A 111 -2.08 -2.94 11.87
CA TRP A 111 -1.98 -1.83 10.92
C TRP A 111 -1.81 -0.48 11.60
N LYS A 112 -2.60 -0.22 12.65
CA LYS A 112 -2.49 1.00 13.47
C LYS A 112 -1.11 1.15 14.10
N ASP A 113 -0.56 0.07 14.67
CA ASP A 113 0.77 0.09 15.29
C ASP A 113 1.85 0.36 14.24
N THR A 114 1.73 -0.22 13.05
CA THR A 114 2.63 0.04 11.92
C THR A 114 2.61 1.52 11.53
N CYS A 115 1.44 2.11 11.39
CA CYS A 115 1.33 3.55 11.09
C CYS A 115 1.91 4.41 12.21
N ASN A 116 1.67 4.07 13.47
CA ASN A 116 2.23 4.81 14.61
C ASN A 116 3.76 4.76 14.63
N ASP A 117 4.34 3.58 14.42
CA ASP A 117 5.78 3.40 14.39
C ASP A 117 6.43 4.16 13.23
N LEU A 118 5.91 3.95 12.04
CA LEU A 118 6.58 4.35 10.80
C LEU A 118 6.26 5.78 10.36
N LEU A 119 5.16 6.40 10.85
CA LEU A 119 4.83 7.81 10.60
C LEU A 119 5.31 8.76 11.71
N THR A 120 5.91 8.25 12.78
CA THR A 120 6.50 9.10 13.83
C THR A 120 7.86 9.63 13.38
N PHE A 121 7.90 10.89 12.95
CA PHE A 121 9.08 11.52 12.32
C PHE A 121 10.32 11.62 13.21
N GLY A 122 10.18 11.59 14.52
CA GLY A 122 11.30 11.63 15.47
C GLY A 122 12.06 10.32 15.63
N ILE A 123 11.60 9.23 15.03
CA ILE A 123 12.20 7.89 15.16
C ILE A 123 12.89 7.53 13.85
N ASN A 124 14.11 6.98 13.96
CA ASN A 124 14.83 6.46 12.80
C ASN A 124 14.18 5.15 12.34
N LEU A 125 13.79 5.09 11.06
CA LEU A 125 13.15 3.90 10.48
C LEU A 125 14.00 2.63 10.60
N ASN A 126 15.33 2.77 10.63
CA ASN A 126 16.23 1.62 10.77
C ASN A 126 16.09 0.90 12.11
N GLU A 127 15.51 1.53 13.13
CA GLU A 127 15.21 0.89 14.41
C GLU A 127 14.14 -0.21 14.29
N PHE A 128 13.41 -0.24 13.20
CA PHE A 128 12.35 -1.19 12.94
C PHE A 128 12.71 -2.31 11.95
N ASN A 129 13.99 -2.43 11.54
CA ASN A 129 14.44 -3.43 10.56
C ASN A 129 14.15 -4.88 10.97
N ASP A 130 14.10 -5.16 12.27
CA ASP A 130 13.75 -6.49 12.78
C ASP A 130 12.23 -6.73 12.81
N LYS A 131 11.44 -5.66 12.88
CA LYS A 131 9.98 -5.72 13.02
C LYS A 131 9.27 -5.75 11.66
N TYR A 132 9.73 -4.95 10.71
CA TYR A 132 9.12 -4.80 9.39
C TYR A 132 10.08 -5.26 8.28
N SER A 133 9.52 -5.61 7.12
CA SER A 133 10.31 -5.91 5.93
C SER A 133 10.98 -4.65 5.37
N GLU A 134 12.08 -4.83 4.64
CA GLU A 134 12.77 -3.75 3.96
C GLU A 134 11.82 -2.97 3.03
N ARG A 135 10.97 -3.68 2.31
CA ARG A 135 9.95 -3.09 1.43
C ARG A 135 9.04 -2.11 2.17
N VAL A 136 8.53 -2.49 3.35
CA VAL A 136 7.72 -1.61 4.20
C VAL A 136 8.51 -0.40 4.65
N ILE A 137 9.73 -0.60 5.14
CA ILE A 137 10.60 0.48 5.62
C ILE A 137 10.89 1.49 4.51
N ASP A 138 11.24 1.02 3.31
CA ASP A 138 11.55 1.88 2.16
C ASP A 138 10.32 2.65 1.68
N THR A 139 9.17 2.01 1.63
CA THR A 139 7.92 2.68 1.27
C THR A 139 7.57 3.78 2.27
N PHE A 140 7.70 3.52 3.58
CA PHE A 140 7.45 4.55 4.59
C PHE A 140 8.52 5.65 4.62
N ARG A 141 9.76 5.35 4.19
CA ARG A 141 10.78 6.38 3.97
C ARG A 141 10.34 7.35 2.87
N ARG A 142 9.82 6.84 1.75
CA ARG A 142 9.26 7.65 0.68
C ARG A 142 8.02 8.44 1.11
N ILE A 143 7.14 7.85 1.93
CA ILE A 143 6.00 8.56 2.53
C ILE A 143 6.48 9.76 3.36
N ARG A 144 7.46 9.55 4.24
CA ARG A 144 8.02 10.65 5.06
C ARG A 144 8.66 11.73 4.18
N GLU A 145 9.39 11.35 3.14
CA GLU A 145 9.97 12.29 2.18
C GLU A 145 8.88 13.13 1.50
N ALA A 146 7.80 12.51 1.02
CA ALA A 146 6.70 13.21 0.37
C ALA A 146 6.00 14.20 1.32
N ILE A 147 5.73 13.79 2.55
CA ILE A 147 5.12 14.66 3.58
C ILE A 147 6.04 15.83 3.92
N GLN A 148 7.34 15.58 4.11
CA GLN A 148 8.31 16.63 4.42
C GLN A 148 8.47 17.62 3.26
N ALA A 149 8.56 17.11 2.02
CA ALA A 149 8.66 17.95 0.83
C ALA A 149 7.42 18.88 0.70
N ALA A 150 6.22 18.36 0.92
CA ALA A 150 4.99 19.14 0.88
C ALA A 150 4.96 20.21 2.00
N ALA A 151 5.36 19.85 3.21
CA ALA A 151 5.44 20.79 4.34
C ALA A 151 6.45 21.91 4.06
N MET A 152 7.64 21.57 3.57
CA MET A 152 8.69 22.54 3.25
C MET A 152 8.33 23.46 2.07
N ALA A 153 7.63 22.94 1.06
CA ALA A 153 7.17 23.73 -0.07
C ALA A 153 6.12 24.78 0.36
N GLY A 154 5.34 24.50 1.41
CA GLY A 154 4.38 25.43 2.00
C GLY A 154 5.02 26.55 2.82
N THR A 155 6.23 26.33 3.36
CA THR A 155 6.92 27.27 4.27
C THR A 155 7.89 28.24 3.58
N LYS A 156 8.19 28.06 2.30
CA LYS A 156 8.94 29.07 1.52
C LYS A 156 8.04 30.29 1.29
N SER A 157 7.93 31.14 2.32
CA SER A 157 7.49 32.54 2.18
C SER A 157 8.61 33.34 1.55
N GLU A 158 8.23 34.20 0.64
CA GLU A 158 8.99 35.20 -0.11
C GLU A 158 10.08 35.90 0.69
#